data_c7c5f89d0e07309c74cdc69b4d9850b7
#
_entry.id   c7c5f89d0e07309c74cdc69b4d9850b7
#
_cell.length_a   1.000
_cell.length_b   1.000
_cell.length_c   1.000
_cell.angle_alpha   90.00
_cell.angle_beta   90.00
_cell.angle_gamma   90.00
#
_symmetry.space_group_name_H-M   'P 1'
#
loop_
_entity.id
_entity.type
_entity.pdbx_description
1 polymer ?
#
loop_
_entity_poly.entity_id
_entity_poly.type
_entity_poly.pdbx_seq_one_letter_code
_entity_poly.pdbx_strand_id
1 'polypeptide(L)'
;MKEHWEEMLLTNPKKIDRRVRKGIPMPLKADLWGKMSGAKDLSNTNTALYPALQQTESARVPWERQVLQESIRIYQDRYALGSQRQRALFRILRALSLHVPRLGYTTSVGYIAAYLLLFMDEVLAFWTLSTLLHDNGYGLLHLYSSGTVCFFFVKGFV
;
A
#
# COMPACT_ATOMS: atom_id res chain seq x y z
N MET A 1 15.23 19.92 -6.46
CA MET A 1 15.06 19.15 -5.21
C MET A 1 14.72 17.68 -5.49
N LYS A 2 13.80 17.38 -6.42
CA LYS A 2 13.42 16.01 -6.80
C LYS A 2 14.60 15.25 -7.43
N GLU A 3 15.25 15.83 -8.44
CA GLU A 3 16.42 15.26 -9.13
C GLU A 3 17.56 14.89 -8.18
N HIS A 4 17.83 15.77 -7.20
CA HIS A 4 18.87 15.49 -6.20
C HIS A 4 18.57 14.26 -5.30
N TRP A 5 17.31 13.97 -5.02
CA TRP A 5 16.94 12.74 -4.29
C TRP A 5 17.06 11.50 -5.17
N GLU A 6 16.71 11.62 -6.44
CA GLU A 6 16.82 10.52 -7.41
C GLU A 6 18.27 10.12 -7.66
N GLU A 7 19.15 11.09 -7.88
CA GLU A 7 20.58 10.87 -7.99
C GLU A 7 21.17 10.24 -6.72
N MET A 8 20.74 10.69 -5.55
CA MET A 8 21.17 10.12 -4.29
C MET A 8 20.74 8.68 -4.06
N LEU A 9 19.54 8.27 -4.53
CA LEU A 9 19.10 6.88 -4.46
C LEU A 9 20.04 5.93 -5.19
N LEU A 10 20.61 6.39 -6.30
CA LEU A 10 21.54 5.60 -7.13
C LEU A 10 22.98 5.64 -6.61
N THR A 11 23.41 6.78 -6.08
CA THR A 11 24.84 7.02 -5.79
C THR A 11 25.24 6.83 -4.34
N ASN A 12 24.31 7.03 -3.38
CA ASN A 12 24.68 7.01 -1.96
C ASN A 12 23.57 6.48 -1.02
N PRO A 13 23.38 5.15 -0.94
CA PRO A 13 22.31 4.54 -0.14
C PRO A 13 22.41 4.87 1.37
N LYS A 14 23.61 4.99 1.94
CA LYS A 14 23.81 5.35 3.36
C LYS A 14 23.32 6.77 3.67
N LYS A 15 23.48 7.69 2.74
CA LYS A 15 23.02 9.08 2.88
C LYS A 15 21.49 9.16 2.77
N ILE A 16 20.91 8.33 1.91
CA ILE A 16 19.46 8.16 1.79
C ILE A 16 18.87 7.66 3.10
N ASP A 17 19.38 6.55 3.66
CA ASP A 17 18.87 6.00 4.92
C ASP A 17 18.83 7.06 6.03
N ARG A 18 19.91 7.82 6.21
CA ARG A 18 19.95 8.91 7.19
C ARG A 18 18.91 9.99 6.92
N ARG A 19 18.65 10.35 5.65
CA ARG A 19 17.66 11.37 5.29
C ARG A 19 16.23 10.88 5.45
N VAL A 20 15.96 9.64 5.08
CA VAL A 20 14.65 9.00 5.26
C VAL A 20 14.28 8.96 6.74
N ARG A 21 15.23 8.62 7.62
CA ARG A 21 15.02 8.64 9.09
C ARG A 21 14.73 10.04 9.66
N LYS A 22 15.20 11.10 9.00
CA LYS A 22 14.87 12.49 9.35
C LYS A 22 13.52 12.95 8.84
N GLY A 23 12.88 12.15 7.99
CA GLY A 23 11.60 12.42 7.37
C GLY A 23 11.72 12.86 5.91
N ILE A 24 10.83 12.32 5.09
CA ILE A 24 10.69 12.66 3.67
C ILE A 24 9.69 13.82 3.54
N PRO A 25 10.04 14.91 2.84
CA PRO A 25 9.10 15.99 2.56
C PRO A 25 7.83 15.49 1.87
N MET A 26 6.67 16.01 2.27
CA MET A 26 5.35 15.57 1.77
C MET A 26 5.27 15.44 0.23
N PRO A 27 5.72 16.43 -0.57
CA PRO A 27 5.61 16.34 -2.03
C PRO A 27 6.46 15.23 -2.67
N LEU A 28 7.44 14.70 -1.93
CA LEU A 28 8.37 13.68 -2.43
C LEU A 28 8.01 12.27 -1.98
N LYS A 29 7.09 12.12 -1.01
CA LYS A 29 6.75 10.81 -0.43
C LYS A 29 6.30 9.80 -1.47
N ALA A 30 5.36 10.17 -2.34
CA ALA A 30 4.84 9.26 -3.37
C ALA A 30 5.95 8.74 -4.29
N ASP A 31 6.76 9.64 -4.81
CA ASP A 31 7.85 9.29 -5.72
C ASP A 31 8.90 8.41 -5.05
N LEU A 32 9.37 8.82 -3.87
CA LEU A 32 10.45 8.11 -3.18
C LEU A 32 9.99 6.74 -2.66
N TRP A 33 8.81 6.67 -2.07
CA TRP A 33 8.28 5.38 -1.62
C TRP A 33 8.02 4.42 -2.78
N GLY A 34 7.46 4.91 -3.90
CA GLY A 34 7.26 4.10 -5.10
C GLY A 34 8.57 3.58 -5.71
N LYS A 35 9.64 4.39 -5.68
CA LYS A 35 10.98 3.97 -6.15
C LYS A 35 11.68 3.04 -5.17
N MET A 36 11.71 3.40 -3.90
CA MET A 36 12.38 2.59 -2.86
C MET A 36 11.76 1.21 -2.70
N SER A 37 10.44 1.09 -2.87
CA SER A 37 9.74 -0.19 -2.83
C SER A 37 9.83 -0.99 -4.13
N GLY A 38 10.30 -0.41 -5.24
CA GLY A 38 10.26 -1.02 -6.57
C GLY A 38 8.85 -0.99 -7.22
N ALA A 39 7.86 -0.40 -6.56
CA ALA A 39 6.47 -0.36 -7.01
C ALA A 39 6.30 0.38 -8.35
N LYS A 40 7.10 1.40 -8.61
CA LYS A 40 7.06 2.12 -9.90
C LYS A 40 7.45 1.24 -11.07
N ASP A 41 8.50 0.45 -10.92
CA ASP A 41 8.98 -0.44 -11.97
C ASP A 41 7.96 -1.56 -12.24
N LEU A 42 7.40 -2.14 -11.17
CA LEU A 42 6.33 -3.13 -11.29
C LEU A 42 5.06 -2.56 -11.93
N SER A 43 4.67 -1.35 -11.57
CA SER A 43 3.53 -0.66 -12.17
C SER A 43 3.73 -0.43 -13.67
N ASN A 44 4.93 -0.02 -14.08
CA ASN A 44 5.25 0.22 -15.48
C ASN A 44 5.32 -1.08 -16.29
N THR A 45 5.81 -2.16 -15.70
CA THR A 45 5.93 -3.46 -16.37
C THR A 45 4.59 -4.19 -16.46
N ASN A 46 3.68 -3.98 -15.50
CA ASN A 46 2.43 -4.74 -15.38
C ASN A 46 1.19 -3.82 -15.47
N THR A 47 1.15 -2.92 -16.42
CA THR A 47 0.09 -1.90 -16.55
C THR A 47 -1.32 -2.48 -16.68
N ALA A 48 -1.46 -3.67 -17.26
CA ALA A 48 -2.76 -4.32 -17.47
C ALA A 48 -3.28 -5.10 -16.26
N LEU A 49 -2.41 -5.45 -15.28
CA LEU A 49 -2.80 -6.35 -14.20
C LEU A 49 -3.84 -5.72 -13.27
N TYR A 50 -3.58 -4.50 -12.78
CA TYR A 50 -4.49 -3.84 -11.85
C TYR A 50 -5.88 -3.59 -12.46
N PRO A 51 -6.02 -3.09 -13.69
CA PRO A 51 -7.32 -3.00 -14.37
C PRO A 51 -8.01 -4.36 -14.52
N ALA A 52 -7.28 -5.43 -14.86
CA ALA A 52 -7.85 -6.77 -14.98
C ALA A 52 -8.41 -7.29 -13.67
N LEU A 53 -7.70 -7.08 -12.55
CA LEU A 53 -8.19 -7.42 -11.20
C LEU A 53 -9.47 -6.64 -10.83
N GLN A 54 -9.61 -5.40 -11.31
CA GLN A 54 -10.83 -4.61 -11.09
C GLN A 54 -12.05 -5.16 -11.84
N GLN A 55 -11.86 -5.81 -12.98
CA GLN A 55 -12.92 -6.37 -13.82
C GLN A 55 -13.34 -7.77 -13.38
N THR A 56 -12.64 -8.40 -12.42
CA THR A 56 -13.00 -9.72 -11.92
C THR A 56 -14.38 -9.70 -11.26
N GLU A 57 -15.21 -10.71 -11.54
CA GLU A 57 -16.54 -10.84 -10.98
C GLU A 57 -16.53 -10.89 -9.44
N SER A 58 -17.47 -10.19 -8.80
CA SER A 58 -17.59 -10.13 -7.32
C SER A 58 -17.69 -11.51 -6.67
N ALA A 59 -18.40 -12.46 -7.29
CA ALA A 59 -18.55 -13.83 -6.77
C ALA A 59 -17.22 -14.58 -6.60
N ARG A 60 -16.15 -14.12 -7.25
CA ARG A 60 -14.81 -14.71 -7.18
C ARG A 60 -13.87 -13.99 -6.23
N VAL A 61 -14.33 -12.90 -5.62
CA VAL A 61 -13.50 -12.07 -4.72
C VAL A 61 -13.71 -12.54 -3.28
N PRO A 62 -12.70 -13.16 -2.66
CA PRO A 62 -12.79 -13.51 -1.24
C PRO A 62 -12.91 -12.23 -0.41
N TRP A 63 -13.68 -12.31 0.69
CA TRP A 63 -13.78 -11.24 1.68
C TRP A 63 -14.39 -9.92 1.18
N GLU A 64 -15.03 -9.86 0.01
CA GLU A 64 -15.51 -8.59 -0.59
C GLU A 64 -16.42 -7.81 0.36
N ARG A 65 -17.35 -8.48 1.03
CA ARG A 65 -18.23 -7.83 2.03
C ARG A 65 -17.45 -7.25 3.20
N GLN A 66 -16.44 -7.97 3.69
CA GLN A 66 -15.59 -7.50 4.80
C GLN A 66 -14.73 -6.32 4.36
N VAL A 67 -14.12 -6.40 3.18
CA VAL A 67 -13.35 -5.30 2.56
C VAL A 67 -14.19 -4.04 2.42
N LEU A 68 -15.45 -4.17 1.99
CA LEU A 68 -16.36 -3.03 1.89
C LEU A 68 -16.64 -2.40 3.25
N GLN A 69 -16.98 -3.21 4.25
CA GLN A 69 -17.26 -2.72 5.60
C GLN A 69 -16.05 -2.03 6.22
N GLU A 70 -14.85 -2.60 6.07
CA GLU A 70 -13.62 -2.01 6.59
C GLU A 70 -13.24 -0.73 5.86
N SER A 71 -13.42 -0.64 4.55
CA SER A 71 -13.15 0.59 3.81
C SER A 71 -14.02 1.75 4.28
N ILE A 72 -15.28 1.47 4.62
CA ILE A 72 -16.19 2.45 5.23
C ILE A 72 -15.69 2.85 6.62
N ARG A 73 -15.41 1.87 7.47
CA ARG A 73 -14.97 2.09 8.85
C ARG A 73 -13.67 2.89 8.94
N ILE A 74 -12.64 2.52 8.18
CA ILE A 74 -11.34 3.20 8.19
C ILE A 74 -11.50 4.70 7.89
N TYR A 75 -12.35 5.05 6.93
CA TYR A 75 -12.56 6.45 6.58
C TYR A 75 -13.48 7.20 7.56
N GLN A 76 -14.42 6.54 8.18
CA GLN A 76 -15.25 7.15 9.22
C GLN A 76 -14.46 7.46 10.48
N ASP A 77 -13.58 6.55 10.88
CA ASP A 77 -12.86 6.66 12.17
C ASP A 77 -11.67 7.64 12.13
N ARG A 78 -10.94 7.71 11.01
CA ARG A 78 -9.64 8.41 11.01
C ARG A 78 -9.38 9.37 9.84
N TYR A 79 -10.02 9.15 8.71
CA TYR A 79 -9.73 9.89 7.50
C TYR A 79 -11.02 10.45 6.91
N ALA A 80 -11.50 11.57 7.41
CA ALA A 80 -12.69 12.27 6.88
C ALA A 80 -12.51 12.73 5.40
N LEU A 81 -11.90 11.91 4.57
CA LEU A 81 -11.50 12.20 3.20
C LEU A 81 -12.47 11.52 2.23
N GLY A 82 -13.41 12.26 1.76
CA GLY A 82 -14.37 12.07 0.68
C GLY A 82 -14.58 10.67 0.05
N SER A 83 -15.74 10.41 -0.43
CA SER A 83 -16.21 9.16 -1.04
C SER A 83 -15.30 8.58 -2.16
N GLN A 84 -14.48 9.39 -2.81
CA GLN A 84 -13.57 8.94 -3.86
C GLN A 84 -12.41 8.08 -3.32
N ARG A 85 -11.75 8.50 -2.25
CA ARG A 85 -10.65 7.74 -1.63
C ARG A 85 -11.15 6.47 -0.94
N GLN A 86 -12.32 6.51 -0.35
CA GLN A 86 -12.98 5.32 0.19
C GLN A 86 -13.22 4.27 -0.90
N ARG A 87 -13.70 4.69 -2.07
CA ARG A 87 -13.86 3.80 -3.23
C ARG A 87 -12.52 3.26 -3.73
N ALA A 88 -11.48 4.10 -3.77
CA ALA A 88 -10.13 3.68 -4.13
C ALA A 88 -9.58 2.64 -3.14
N LEU A 89 -9.76 2.86 -1.83
CA LEU A 89 -9.38 1.89 -0.81
C LEU A 89 -10.06 0.54 -1.02
N PHE A 90 -11.38 0.56 -1.24
CA PHE A 90 -12.14 -0.66 -1.54
C PHE A 90 -11.57 -1.39 -2.75
N ARG A 91 -11.30 -0.68 -3.86
CA ARG A 91 -10.73 -1.27 -5.08
C ARG A 91 -9.34 -1.86 -4.85
N ILE A 92 -8.47 -1.18 -4.10
CA ILE A 92 -7.13 -1.68 -3.77
C ILE A 92 -7.23 -2.97 -2.96
N LEU A 93 -8.01 -2.99 -1.89
CA LEU A 93 -8.13 -4.17 -1.02
C LEU A 93 -8.77 -5.35 -1.75
N ARG A 94 -9.76 -5.08 -2.59
CA ARG A 94 -10.38 -6.07 -3.45
C ARG A 94 -9.38 -6.68 -4.43
N ALA A 95 -8.61 -5.86 -5.15
CA ALA A 95 -7.57 -6.33 -6.05
C ALA A 95 -6.48 -7.11 -5.31
N LEU A 96 -6.09 -6.65 -4.12
CA LEU A 96 -5.07 -7.28 -3.30
C LEU A 96 -5.50 -8.68 -2.84
N SER A 97 -6.77 -8.87 -2.48
CA SER A 97 -7.31 -10.18 -2.07
C SER A 97 -7.22 -11.24 -3.18
N LEU A 98 -7.24 -10.81 -4.43
CA LEU A 98 -7.04 -11.67 -5.61
C LEU A 98 -5.56 -11.86 -5.93
N HIS A 99 -4.77 -10.80 -5.80
CA HIS A 99 -3.35 -10.81 -6.15
C HIS A 99 -2.47 -11.53 -5.12
N VAL A 100 -2.85 -11.48 -3.84
CA VAL A 100 -2.15 -12.12 -2.72
C VAL A 100 -3.12 -12.99 -1.91
N PRO A 101 -3.57 -14.15 -2.42
CA PRO A 101 -4.58 -14.97 -1.76
C PRO A 101 -4.17 -15.47 -0.36
N ARG A 102 -2.86 -15.61 -0.13
CA ARG A 102 -2.30 -16.05 1.17
C ARG A 102 -2.48 -15.02 2.28
N LEU A 103 -2.70 -13.76 1.93
CA LEU A 103 -2.84 -12.68 2.91
C LEU A 103 -4.04 -12.90 3.83
N GLY A 104 -5.11 -13.51 3.28
CA GLY A 104 -6.39 -13.52 3.96
C GLY A 104 -6.93 -12.09 4.12
N TYR A 105 -7.92 -11.94 4.96
CA TYR A 105 -8.43 -10.63 5.31
C TYR A 105 -7.78 -10.12 6.60
N THR A 106 -7.14 -8.95 6.55
CA THR A 106 -6.58 -8.28 7.73
C THR A 106 -6.86 -6.78 7.71
N THR A 107 -7.48 -6.28 8.77
CA THR A 107 -7.81 -4.86 8.96
C THR A 107 -6.58 -3.96 8.90
N SER A 108 -5.44 -4.45 9.39
CA SER A 108 -4.18 -3.68 9.43
C SER A 108 -3.70 -3.26 8.04
N VAL A 109 -3.87 -4.13 7.04
CA VAL A 109 -3.52 -3.83 5.64
C VAL A 109 -4.39 -2.70 5.09
N GLY A 110 -5.65 -2.65 5.49
CA GLY A 110 -6.56 -1.56 5.13
C GLY A 110 -6.07 -0.19 5.62
N TYR A 111 -5.56 -0.11 6.86
CA TYR A 111 -4.99 1.14 7.38
C TYR A 111 -3.72 1.57 6.64
N ILE A 112 -2.84 0.63 6.28
CA ILE A 112 -1.64 0.93 5.48
C ILE A 112 -2.06 1.44 4.08
N ALA A 113 -2.99 0.77 3.42
CA ALA A 113 -3.51 1.20 2.12
C ALA A 113 -4.13 2.60 2.17
N ALA A 114 -4.95 2.87 3.19
CA ALA A 114 -5.55 4.18 3.40
C ALA A 114 -4.50 5.27 3.63
N TYR A 115 -3.44 4.97 4.39
CA TYR A 115 -2.32 5.88 4.61
C TYR A 115 -1.55 6.17 3.32
N LEU A 116 -1.27 5.17 2.50
CA LEU A 116 -0.61 5.36 1.19
C LEU A 116 -1.44 6.26 0.27
N LEU A 117 -2.77 6.10 0.26
CA LEU A 117 -3.69 6.92 -0.53
C LEU A 117 -3.72 8.41 -0.11
N LEU A 118 -3.12 8.80 1.02
CA LEU A 118 -2.94 10.22 1.37
C LEU A 118 -1.88 10.90 0.48
N PHE A 119 -0.91 10.13 -0.03
CA PHE A 119 0.28 10.66 -0.67
C PHE A 119 0.39 10.29 -2.15
N MET A 120 -0.20 9.18 -2.58
CA MET A 120 -0.04 8.65 -3.93
C MET A 120 -1.38 8.26 -4.55
N ASP A 121 -1.37 8.09 -5.87
CA ASP A 121 -2.52 7.59 -6.61
C ASP A 121 -2.82 6.11 -6.32
N GLU A 122 -3.98 5.66 -6.77
CA GLU A 122 -4.51 4.34 -6.49
C GLU A 122 -3.62 3.21 -7.02
N VAL A 123 -3.11 3.35 -8.25
CA VAL A 123 -2.30 2.32 -8.91
C VAL A 123 -0.96 2.16 -8.19
N LEU A 124 -0.29 3.28 -7.89
CA LEU A 124 0.97 3.27 -7.18
C LEU A 124 0.80 2.76 -5.74
N ALA A 125 -0.31 3.11 -5.07
CA ALA A 125 -0.62 2.60 -3.73
C ALA A 125 -0.83 1.08 -3.73
N PHE A 126 -1.53 0.52 -4.72
CA PHE A 126 -1.69 -0.93 -4.90
C PHE A 126 -0.34 -1.62 -5.06
N TRP A 127 0.51 -1.15 -5.97
CA TRP A 127 1.81 -1.75 -6.21
C TRP A 127 2.76 -1.60 -5.03
N THR A 128 2.76 -0.43 -4.36
CA THR A 128 3.56 -0.23 -3.13
C THR A 128 3.14 -1.21 -2.04
N LEU A 129 1.85 -1.38 -1.83
CA LEU A 129 1.34 -2.33 -0.85
C LEU A 129 1.66 -3.77 -1.22
N SER A 130 1.52 -4.13 -2.51
CA SER A 130 1.87 -5.44 -3.04
C SER A 130 3.34 -5.77 -2.79
N THR A 131 4.27 -4.85 -3.06
CA THR A 131 5.71 -5.06 -2.81
C THR A 131 6.05 -5.16 -1.33
N LEU A 132 5.37 -4.41 -0.47
CA LEU A 132 5.56 -4.52 0.98
C LEU A 132 5.15 -5.89 1.52
N LEU A 133 4.10 -6.47 0.95
CA LEU A 133 3.57 -7.77 1.39
C LEU A 133 4.34 -8.95 0.78
N HIS A 134 4.94 -8.79 -0.41
CA HIS A 134 5.56 -9.88 -1.13
C HIS A 134 6.83 -10.41 -0.43
N ASP A 135 7.03 -11.73 -0.43
CA ASP A 135 8.16 -12.41 0.22
C ASP A 135 9.53 -11.97 -0.32
N ASN A 136 9.60 -11.65 -1.61
CA ASN A 136 10.81 -11.16 -2.27
C ASN A 136 11.08 -9.65 -2.03
N GLY A 137 10.16 -8.95 -1.36
CA GLY A 137 10.31 -7.55 -1.00
C GLY A 137 10.63 -7.40 0.49
N TYR A 138 9.71 -6.81 1.22
CA TYR A 138 9.85 -6.58 2.66
C TYR A 138 9.31 -7.73 3.53
N GLY A 139 8.65 -8.71 2.91
CA GLY A 139 8.19 -9.93 3.57
C GLY A 139 7.13 -9.71 4.66
N LEU A 140 6.40 -8.60 4.63
CA LEU A 140 5.38 -8.31 5.65
C LEU A 140 4.27 -9.36 5.70
N LEU A 141 4.10 -10.15 4.63
CA LEU A 141 3.13 -11.25 4.59
C LEU A 141 3.35 -12.26 5.74
N HIS A 142 4.61 -12.56 6.06
CA HIS A 142 4.95 -13.46 7.17
C HIS A 142 4.44 -12.95 8.52
N LEU A 143 4.43 -11.64 8.73
CA LEU A 143 3.92 -11.04 9.96
C LEU A 143 2.40 -11.23 10.10
N TYR A 144 1.68 -11.27 8.98
CA TYR A 144 0.22 -11.46 8.96
C TYR A 144 -0.21 -12.91 9.03
N SER A 145 0.58 -13.83 8.46
CA SER A 145 0.27 -15.27 8.48
C SER A 145 0.42 -15.91 9.86
N SER A 146 1.27 -15.38 10.72
CA SER A 146 1.53 -15.89 12.08
C SER A 146 0.55 -15.40 13.16
N GLY A 147 -0.51 -14.67 12.80
CA GLY A 147 -1.53 -14.19 13.75
C GLY A 147 -1.04 -13.15 14.78
N THR A 148 0.25 -12.83 14.79
CA THR A 148 0.90 -12.07 15.86
C THR A 148 0.80 -10.54 15.69
N VAL A 149 0.52 -10.04 14.51
CA VAL A 149 0.72 -8.60 14.19
C VAL A 149 -0.55 -7.74 14.31
N CYS A 150 -1.72 -8.33 14.54
CA CYS A 150 -2.94 -7.55 14.77
C CYS A 150 -2.84 -6.53 15.93
N PHE A 151 -1.89 -6.70 16.86
CA PHE A 151 -1.85 -5.94 18.12
C PHE A 151 -0.81 -4.81 18.17
N PHE A 152 0.28 -4.90 17.44
CA PHE A 152 1.41 -3.97 17.62
C PHE A 152 1.37 -2.71 16.75
N PHE A 153 0.79 -2.77 15.55
CA PHE A 153 0.80 -1.63 14.62
C PHE A 153 -0.23 -0.52 14.97
N VAL A 154 -1.28 -0.84 15.71
CA VAL A 154 -2.32 0.15 16.05
C VAL A 154 -1.89 1.06 17.22
N LYS A 155 -0.94 0.65 18.05
CA LYS A 155 -0.48 1.43 19.22
C LYS A 155 0.74 2.32 18.96
N GLY A 156 1.44 2.18 17.86
CA GLY A 156 2.70 2.88 17.58
C GLY A 156 2.61 4.12 16.66
N PHE A 157 1.43 4.48 16.18
CA PHE A 157 1.20 5.63 15.29
C PHE A 157 0.20 6.66 15.87
N VAL A 158 0.20 6.81 17.19
CA VAL A 158 -0.45 7.97 17.85
C VAL A 158 0.60 8.94 18.25
#